data_3519ac714ab72f2f0d0afbbddfc11b1e
#
_entry.id   3519ac714ab72f2f0d0afbbddfc11b1e
#
_cell.length_a   1.000
_cell.length_b   1.000
_cell.length_c   1.000
_cell.angle_alpha   90.00
_cell.angle_beta   90.00
_cell.angle_gamma   90.00
#
_symmetry.space_group_name_H-M   'P 1'
#
loop_
_entity.id
_entity.type
_entity.pdbx_description
1 polymer ?
#
loop_
_entity_poly.entity_id
_entity_poly.type
_entity_poly.pdbx_seq_one_letter_code
_entity_poly.pdbx_strand_id
1 'polypeptide(L)'
;MTIKNARKTAAKKARKKGVVEFNHAMIYTTKLAPALKFYGDVLGFEVVDDYPGAYARMKSPGGSTTIALHVLEEGKKLDTKKEGVRLYFEVEELDAFCDALKNRGVTLDQMPKEMPWGWRHAYLRDPDGHEISLYWAGKARVQRTVMRDEEH
;
A
#
# COMPACT_ATOMS: atom_id res chain seq x y z
N MET A 1 28.30 -17.99 -18.33
CA MET A 1 27.08 -18.33 -17.64
C MET A 1 26.26 -17.07 -17.42
N THR A 2 25.15 -17.04 -18.04
CA THR A 2 24.30 -15.86 -18.08
C THR A 2 23.47 -15.72 -16.81
N ILE A 3 23.36 -14.47 -16.32
CA ILE A 3 22.59 -14.01 -15.16
C ILE A 3 21.14 -14.55 -15.11
N LYS A 4 20.66 -15.18 -16.18
CA LYS A 4 19.33 -15.82 -16.25
C LYS A 4 19.13 -17.01 -15.28
N ASN A 5 20.18 -17.66 -14.82
CA ASN A 5 20.07 -18.81 -13.91
C ASN A 5 19.96 -18.43 -12.44
N ALA A 6 20.44 -17.25 -12.02
CA ALA A 6 20.35 -16.80 -10.63
C ALA A 6 18.93 -16.35 -10.25
N ARG A 7 18.10 -15.95 -11.22
CA ARG A 7 16.70 -15.55 -10.98
C ARG A 7 15.72 -16.73 -10.87
N LYS A 8 16.11 -17.94 -11.34
CA LYS A 8 15.29 -19.16 -11.23
C LYS A 8 15.40 -19.85 -9.87
N THR A 9 16.37 -19.50 -9.04
CA THR A 9 16.63 -20.15 -7.76
C THR A 9 15.85 -19.55 -6.58
N ALA A 10 15.17 -18.42 -6.75
CA ALA A 10 14.14 -17.97 -5.83
C ALA A 10 12.83 -18.70 -6.15
N ALA A 11 12.86 -20.04 -6.08
CA ALA A 11 11.66 -20.84 -6.20
C ALA A 11 10.66 -20.37 -5.14
N LYS A 12 9.47 -19.97 -5.58
CA LYS A 12 8.33 -19.75 -4.69
C LYS A 12 8.22 -20.97 -3.79
N LYS A 13 8.36 -20.80 -2.47
CA LYS A 13 8.01 -21.86 -1.53
C LYS A 13 6.63 -22.35 -1.90
N ALA A 14 6.51 -23.65 -2.23
CA ALA A 14 5.21 -24.25 -2.47
C ALA A 14 4.31 -23.96 -1.27
N ARG A 15 3.14 -23.38 -1.50
CA ARG A 15 2.17 -23.11 -0.44
C ARG A 15 1.76 -24.43 0.20
N LYS A 16 1.82 -24.51 1.53
CA LYS A 16 1.22 -25.61 2.28
C LYS A 16 -0.28 -25.60 2.02
N LYS A 17 -0.85 -26.75 1.66
CA LYS A 17 -2.28 -26.94 1.46
C LYS A 17 -3.05 -26.51 2.71
N GLY A 18 -4.08 -25.69 2.56
CA GLY A 18 -4.93 -25.20 3.65
C GLY A 18 -4.37 -24.02 4.45
N VAL A 19 -3.21 -23.47 4.07
CA VAL A 19 -2.67 -22.26 4.69
C VAL A 19 -3.27 -21.03 4.01
N VAL A 20 -3.82 -20.14 4.83
CA VAL A 20 -4.44 -18.89 4.35
C VAL A 20 -3.37 -17.81 4.17
N GLU A 21 -3.40 -17.14 3.01
CA GLU A 21 -2.56 -16.00 2.70
C GLU A 21 -3.41 -14.83 2.22
N PHE A 22 -3.23 -13.66 2.85
CA PHE A 22 -3.84 -12.42 2.37
C PHE A 22 -2.91 -11.75 1.37
N ASN A 23 -3.33 -11.64 0.11
CA ASN A 23 -2.49 -11.11 -0.96
C ASN A 23 -3.22 -10.22 -1.98
N HIS A 24 -4.48 -9.94 -1.74
CA HIS A 24 -5.28 -9.11 -2.63
C HIS A 24 -6.34 -8.34 -1.84
N ALA A 25 -6.52 -7.07 -2.19
CA ALA A 25 -7.63 -6.25 -1.71
C ALA A 25 -8.27 -5.53 -2.89
N MET A 26 -9.58 -5.39 -2.88
CA MET A 26 -10.30 -4.53 -3.81
C MET A 26 -10.83 -3.31 -3.05
N ILE A 27 -10.61 -2.13 -3.61
CA ILE A 27 -11.14 -0.88 -3.09
C ILE A 27 -12.00 -0.19 -4.14
N TYR A 28 -13.02 0.50 -3.67
CA TYR A 28 -13.89 1.27 -4.55
C TYR A 28 -13.35 2.68 -4.76
N THR A 29 -13.54 3.18 -5.96
CA THR A 29 -13.17 4.54 -6.36
C THR A 29 -14.35 5.24 -7.05
N THR A 30 -14.41 6.53 -6.93
CA THR A 30 -15.40 7.33 -7.67
C THR A 30 -14.95 7.60 -9.11
N LYS A 31 -13.63 7.68 -9.34
CA LYS A 31 -13.03 7.90 -10.66
C LYS A 31 -11.75 7.07 -10.80
N LEU A 32 -11.74 6.20 -11.81
CA LEU A 32 -10.63 5.29 -12.01
C LEU A 32 -9.31 5.98 -12.39
N ALA A 33 -9.34 6.98 -13.28
CA ALA A 33 -8.11 7.61 -13.76
C ALA A 33 -7.29 8.31 -12.66
N PRO A 34 -7.85 9.14 -11.77
CA PRO A 34 -7.10 9.71 -10.65
C PRO A 34 -6.59 8.64 -9.68
N ALA A 35 -7.37 7.60 -9.41
CA ALA A 35 -6.95 6.50 -8.54
C ALA A 35 -5.77 5.72 -9.14
N LEU A 36 -5.83 5.38 -10.42
CA LEU A 36 -4.72 4.73 -11.14
C LEU A 36 -3.45 5.56 -11.08
N LYS A 37 -3.57 6.87 -11.28
CA LYS A 37 -2.44 7.79 -11.20
C LYS A 37 -1.83 7.80 -9.80
N PHE A 38 -2.65 7.82 -8.75
CA PHE A 38 -2.17 7.80 -7.37
C PHE A 38 -1.39 6.51 -7.07
N TYR A 39 -2.00 5.34 -7.26
CA TYR A 39 -1.35 4.07 -6.96
C TYR A 39 -0.17 3.79 -7.88
N GLY A 40 -0.21 4.21 -9.14
CA GLY A 40 0.89 4.08 -10.09
C GLY A 40 2.02 5.07 -9.86
N ASP A 41 1.73 6.36 -9.84
CA ASP A 41 2.76 7.40 -9.79
C ASP A 41 3.28 7.67 -8.37
N VAL A 42 2.41 7.64 -7.35
CA VAL A 42 2.82 7.90 -5.97
C VAL A 42 3.40 6.65 -5.32
N LEU A 43 2.73 5.51 -5.45
CA LEU A 43 3.10 4.26 -4.77
C LEU A 43 3.87 3.26 -5.66
N GLY A 44 3.98 3.52 -6.95
CA GLY A 44 4.77 2.70 -7.88
C GLY A 44 4.11 1.39 -8.30
N PHE A 45 2.80 1.23 -8.11
CA PHE A 45 2.10 0.02 -8.54
C PHE A 45 2.04 -0.09 -10.06
N GLU A 46 2.10 -1.31 -10.56
CA GLU A 46 2.05 -1.63 -11.97
C GLU A 46 0.71 -2.27 -12.34
N VAL A 47 0.06 -1.75 -13.37
CA VAL A 47 -1.20 -2.33 -13.89
C VAL A 47 -0.91 -3.69 -14.52
N VAL A 48 -1.61 -4.72 -14.07
CA VAL A 48 -1.51 -6.10 -14.58
C VAL A 48 -2.76 -6.56 -15.30
N ASP A 49 -3.89 -5.89 -15.09
CA ASP A 49 -5.15 -6.16 -15.75
C ASP A 49 -6.06 -4.94 -15.69
N ASP A 50 -6.80 -4.64 -16.75
CA ASP A 50 -7.71 -3.51 -16.75
C ASP A 50 -8.91 -3.70 -17.67
N TYR A 51 -10.02 -3.11 -17.25
CA TYR A 51 -11.20 -2.84 -18.07
C TYR A 51 -11.42 -1.33 -18.07
N PRO A 52 -11.07 -0.63 -19.16
CA PRO A 52 -11.06 0.82 -19.20
C PRO A 52 -12.34 1.46 -18.68
N GLY A 53 -12.18 2.42 -17.75
CA GLY A 53 -13.28 3.15 -17.14
C GLY A 53 -14.01 2.44 -15.99
N ALA A 54 -13.76 1.16 -15.76
CA ALA A 54 -14.50 0.37 -14.77
C ALA A 54 -13.63 -0.26 -13.67
N TYR A 55 -12.49 -0.83 -14.05
CA TYR A 55 -11.69 -1.68 -13.17
C TYR A 55 -10.21 -1.67 -13.57
N ALA A 56 -9.34 -1.78 -12.60
CA ALA A 56 -7.94 -2.12 -12.82
C ALA A 56 -7.39 -2.93 -11.64
N ARG A 57 -6.50 -3.86 -11.93
CA ARG A 57 -5.74 -4.60 -10.94
C ARG A 57 -4.27 -4.25 -11.08
N MET A 58 -3.65 -3.92 -9.96
CA MET A 58 -2.28 -3.41 -9.91
C MET A 58 -1.45 -4.26 -8.96
N LYS A 59 -0.20 -4.52 -9.33
CA LYS A 59 0.76 -5.28 -8.54
C LYS A 59 1.67 -4.32 -7.76
N SER A 60 1.94 -4.66 -6.50
CA SER A 60 2.93 -3.97 -5.67
C SER A 60 4.32 -4.01 -6.30
N PRO A 61 5.06 -2.89 -6.30
CA PRO A 61 6.42 -2.86 -6.85
C PRO A 61 7.40 -3.77 -6.10
N GLY A 62 7.18 -3.97 -4.81
CA GLY A 62 8.06 -4.77 -3.96
C GLY A 62 7.70 -6.25 -3.85
N GLY A 63 6.67 -6.73 -4.55
CA GLY A 63 6.25 -8.12 -4.40
C GLY A 63 5.10 -8.52 -5.32
N SER A 64 4.33 -9.52 -4.90
CA SER A 64 3.22 -10.09 -5.69
C SER A 64 1.84 -9.70 -5.16
N THR A 65 1.76 -8.92 -4.10
CA THR A 65 0.49 -8.42 -3.57
C THR A 65 -0.19 -7.50 -4.58
N THR A 66 -1.48 -7.63 -4.71
CA THR A 66 -2.27 -6.84 -5.68
C THR A 66 -3.37 -6.05 -5.00
N ILE A 67 -3.68 -4.91 -5.60
CA ILE A 67 -4.87 -4.11 -5.29
C ILE A 67 -5.70 -4.01 -6.55
N ALA A 68 -7.00 -4.20 -6.43
CA ALA A 68 -7.94 -3.86 -7.49
C ALA A 68 -8.65 -2.55 -7.16
N LEU A 69 -8.81 -1.72 -8.17
CA LEU A 69 -9.62 -0.50 -8.16
C LEU A 69 -10.90 -0.78 -8.96
N HIS A 70 -12.04 -0.53 -8.37
CA HIS A 70 -13.33 -0.75 -9.03
C HIS A 70 -14.20 0.51 -8.87
N VAL A 71 -14.71 1.02 -9.99
CA VAL A 71 -15.64 2.15 -9.96
C VAL A 71 -16.95 1.70 -9.31
N LEU A 72 -17.50 2.54 -8.44
CA LEU A 72 -18.80 2.29 -7.85
C LEU A 72 -19.91 2.19 -8.91
N GLU A 73 -20.86 1.33 -8.66
CA GLU A 73 -22.07 1.27 -9.46
C GLU A 73 -22.81 2.61 -9.41
N GLU A 74 -23.50 2.94 -10.50
CA GLU A 74 -24.30 4.15 -10.61
C GLU A 74 -25.31 4.25 -9.45
N GLY A 75 -25.40 5.43 -8.85
CA GLY A 75 -26.29 5.72 -7.71
C GLY A 75 -25.74 5.35 -6.35
N LYS A 76 -24.61 4.63 -6.25
CA LYS A 76 -23.93 4.37 -4.98
C LYS A 76 -22.98 5.51 -4.60
N LYS A 77 -22.86 5.78 -3.30
CA LYS A 77 -21.93 6.78 -2.75
C LYS A 77 -20.82 6.10 -1.99
N LEU A 78 -19.60 6.59 -2.21
CA LEU A 78 -18.44 6.17 -1.43
C LEU A 78 -18.32 7.06 -0.18
N ASP A 79 -18.39 6.45 0.99
CA ASP A 79 -18.16 7.13 2.26
C ASP A 79 -16.84 6.64 2.88
N THR A 80 -15.78 7.42 2.66
CA THR A 80 -14.45 7.16 3.21
C THR A 80 -14.17 7.97 4.48
N LYS A 81 -15.11 8.83 4.91
CA LYS A 81 -14.96 9.66 6.11
C LYS A 81 -15.22 8.88 7.40
N LYS A 82 -15.97 7.79 7.33
CA LYS A 82 -16.19 6.90 8.45
C LYS A 82 -15.00 5.96 8.61
N GLU A 83 -14.71 5.60 9.85
CA GLU A 83 -13.72 4.58 10.15
C GLU A 83 -14.09 3.28 9.43
N GLY A 84 -13.17 2.76 8.64
CA GLY A 84 -13.36 1.58 7.83
C GLY A 84 -12.02 0.89 7.61
N VAL A 85 -11.53 0.95 6.39
CA VAL A 85 -10.27 0.30 6.01
C VAL A 85 -9.15 1.33 5.90
N ARG A 86 -8.00 1.01 6.49
CA ARG A 86 -6.74 1.70 6.24
C ARG A 86 -5.81 0.73 5.54
N LEU A 87 -5.19 1.16 4.45
CA LEU A 87 -4.21 0.37 3.71
C LEU A 87 -2.80 0.67 4.21
N TYR A 88 -2.03 -0.38 4.45
CA TYR A 88 -0.66 -0.28 4.96
C TYR A 88 0.33 -0.72 3.89
N PHE A 89 1.31 0.13 3.60
CA PHE A 89 2.39 -0.15 2.66
C PHE A 89 3.73 0.01 3.38
N GLU A 90 4.48 -1.08 3.49
CA GLU A 90 5.80 -1.01 4.10
C GLU A 90 6.80 -0.41 3.13
N VAL A 91 7.56 0.56 3.58
CA VAL A 91 8.55 1.29 2.80
C VAL A 91 9.85 1.34 3.57
N GLU A 92 10.88 0.74 3.00
CA GLU A 92 12.25 0.91 3.48
C GLU A 92 12.71 2.34 3.22
N GLU A 93 13.49 2.93 4.11
CA GLU A 93 13.89 4.34 4.04
C GLU A 93 12.70 5.31 3.95
N LEU A 94 11.75 5.13 4.85
CA LEU A 94 10.47 5.84 4.84
C LEU A 94 10.64 7.38 4.82
N ASP A 95 11.58 7.92 5.58
CA ASP A 95 11.80 9.38 5.64
C ASP A 95 12.19 9.95 4.28
N ALA A 96 13.15 9.33 3.62
CA ALA A 96 13.60 9.75 2.29
C ALA A 96 12.48 9.61 1.25
N PHE A 97 11.70 8.55 1.33
CA PHE A 97 10.55 8.33 0.45
C PHE A 97 9.50 9.44 0.61
N CYS A 98 9.15 9.77 1.85
CA CYS A 98 8.16 10.82 2.14
C CYS A 98 8.66 12.22 1.78
N ASP A 99 9.95 12.50 1.99
CA ASP A 99 10.57 13.77 1.56
C ASP A 99 10.48 13.92 0.03
N ALA A 100 10.76 12.87 -0.71
CA ALA A 100 10.63 12.86 -2.17
C ALA A 100 9.18 13.09 -2.61
N LEU A 101 8.20 12.47 -1.96
CA LEU A 101 6.78 12.70 -2.23
C LEU A 101 6.40 14.17 -2.00
N LYS A 102 6.80 14.73 -0.87
CA LYS A 102 6.54 16.13 -0.53
C LYS A 102 7.14 17.09 -1.57
N ASN A 103 8.37 16.83 -2.01
CA ASN A 103 9.05 17.61 -3.04
C ASN A 103 8.34 17.53 -4.40
N ARG A 104 7.60 16.46 -4.66
CA ARG A 104 6.77 16.30 -5.87
C ARG A 104 5.36 16.88 -5.72
N GLY A 105 5.06 17.53 -4.61
CA GLY A 105 3.76 18.17 -4.36
C GLY A 105 2.70 17.22 -3.79
N VAL A 106 3.07 16.04 -3.34
CA VAL A 106 2.14 15.13 -2.65
C VAL A 106 1.90 15.63 -1.23
N THR A 107 0.65 15.77 -0.84
CA THR A 107 0.26 16.17 0.51
C THR A 107 0.22 14.95 1.42
N LEU A 108 0.96 15.01 2.53
CA LEU A 108 0.88 14.02 3.61
C LEU A 108 0.14 14.62 4.80
N ASP A 109 -0.76 13.85 5.40
CA ASP A 109 -1.46 14.25 6.64
C ASP A 109 -0.51 14.24 7.83
N GLN A 110 0.46 13.33 7.81
CA GLN A 110 1.53 13.22 8.79
C GLN A 110 2.82 12.78 8.11
N MET A 111 3.90 13.51 8.34
CA MET A 111 5.26 13.07 7.97
C MET A 111 5.72 11.92 8.86
N PRO A 112 6.75 11.15 8.48
CA PRO A 112 7.21 10.01 9.27
C PRO A 112 7.48 10.36 10.73
N LYS A 113 6.87 9.59 11.61
CA LYS A 113 6.97 9.73 13.06
C LYS A 113 7.09 8.36 13.71
N GLU A 114 7.98 8.20 14.67
CA GLU A 114 8.02 7.02 15.50
C GLU A 114 6.81 6.99 16.43
N MET A 115 6.08 5.89 16.39
CA MET A 115 4.86 5.70 17.15
C MET A 115 5.16 4.98 18.48
N PRO A 116 4.28 5.07 19.50
CA PRO A 116 4.51 4.45 20.82
C PRO A 116 4.80 2.95 20.78
N TRP A 117 4.31 2.23 19.75
CA TRP A 117 4.58 0.81 19.55
C TRP A 117 5.92 0.51 18.85
N GLY A 118 6.73 1.54 18.58
CA GLY A 118 8.07 1.41 18.03
C GLY A 118 8.18 1.35 16.51
N TRP A 119 7.07 1.34 15.79
CA TRP A 119 7.06 1.43 14.34
C TRP A 119 7.02 2.89 13.88
N ARG A 120 7.51 3.13 12.69
CA ARG A 120 7.50 4.46 12.10
C ARG A 120 6.41 4.56 11.05
N HIS A 121 5.54 5.57 11.13
CA HIS A 121 4.41 5.77 10.24
C HIS A 121 4.38 7.18 9.65
N ALA A 122 3.92 7.24 8.40
CA ALA A 122 3.45 8.46 7.74
C ALA A 122 2.03 8.20 7.21
N TYR A 123 1.20 9.22 7.16
CA TYR A 123 -0.18 9.09 6.72
C TYR A 123 -0.50 10.02 5.57
N LEU A 124 -1.29 9.53 4.62
CA LEU A 124 -1.85 10.30 3.53
C LEU A 124 -3.19 9.68 3.13
N ARG A 125 -3.81 10.28 2.13
CA ARG A 125 -5.07 9.78 1.56
C ARG A 125 -4.95 9.63 0.06
N ASP A 126 -5.67 8.65 -0.49
CA ASP A 126 -5.84 8.54 -1.92
C ASP A 126 -6.84 9.61 -2.43
N PRO A 127 -7.06 9.76 -3.76
CA PRO A 127 -7.97 10.76 -4.30
C PRO A 127 -9.43 10.64 -3.82
N ASP A 128 -9.87 9.48 -3.38
CA ASP A 128 -11.22 9.24 -2.82
C ASP A 128 -11.28 9.46 -1.31
N GLY A 129 -10.14 9.70 -0.66
CA GLY A 129 -10.04 9.89 0.78
C GLY A 129 -9.80 8.62 1.59
N HIS A 130 -9.47 7.49 0.97
CA HIS A 130 -9.06 6.29 1.70
C HIS A 130 -7.79 6.57 2.50
N GLU A 131 -7.77 6.08 3.73
CA GLU A 131 -6.61 6.22 4.60
C GLU A 131 -5.47 5.30 4.16
N ILE A 132 -4.29 5.87 4.00
CA ILE A 132 -3.06 5.17 3.64
C ILE A 132 -2.04 5.37 4.75
N SER A 133 -1.45 4.29 5.21
CA SER A 133 -0.27 4.33 6.07
C SER A 133 0.94 3.84 5.29
N LEU A 134 1.92 4.70 5.16
CA LEU A 134 3.28 4.31 4.77
C LEU A 134 4.04 4.05 6.06
N TYR A 135 4.66 2.89 6.21
CA TYR A 135 5.30 2.55 7.47
C TYR A 135 6.59 1.76 7.28
N TRP A 136 7.38 1.73 8.33
CA TRP A 136 8.52 0.84 8.45
C TRP A 136 8.50 0.15 9.81
N ALA A 137 8.57 -1.15 9.80
CA ALA A 137 8.65 -1.99 10.98
C ALA A 137 9.74 -3.05 10.85
N GLY A 138 10.07 -3.49 9.64
CA GLY A 138 11.03 -4.53 9.38
C GLY A 138 10.67 -5.83 10.11
N LYS A 139 11.63 -6.42 10.81
CA LYS A 139 11.43 -7.65 11.58
C LYS A 139 10.40 -7.49 12.70
N ALA A 140 10.25 -6.29 13.25
CA ALA A 140 9.31 -6.02 14.33
C ALA A 140 7.84 -6.19 13.90
N ARG A 141 7.56 -6.19 12.61
CA ARG A 141 6.19 -6.31 12.09
C ARG A 141 5.47 -7.57 12.55
N VAL A 142 6.18 -8.65 12.74
CA VAL A 142 5.63 -9.95 13.17
C VAL A 142 6.01 -10.33 14.60
N GLN A 143 6.57 -9.39 15.34
CA GLN A 143 6.92 -9.55 16.73
C GLN A 143 5.89 -8.88 17.65
N ARG A 144 5.81 -9.35 18.88
CA ARG A 144 4.95 -8.69 19.88
C ARG A 144 5.46 -7.27 20.14
N THR A 145 4.57 -6.30 20.03
CA THR A 145 4.87 -4.90 20.35
C THR A 145 4.90 -4.68 21.86
N VAL A 146 5.86 -3.87 22.31
CA VAL A 146 5.89 -3.33 23.67
C VAL A 146 5.63 -1.84 23.52
N MET A 147 4.54 -1.37 24.09
CA MET A 147 4.22 0.06 24.11
C MET A 147 5.27 0.80 24.94
N ARG A 148 5.80 1.88 24.39
CA ARG A 148 6.67 2.79 25.12
C ARG A 148 5.79 3.84 25.79
N ASP A 149 6.11 4.15 27.04
CA ASP A 149 5.46 5.27 27.73
C ASP A 149 5.79 6.55 26.95
N GLU A 150 4.77 7.36 26.66
CA GLU A 150 5.01 8.68 26.11
C GLU A 150 5.71 9.51 27.21
N GLU A 151 6.96 9.88 26.97
CA GLU A 151 7.63 10.86 27.80
C GLU A 151 6.89 12.20 27.63
N HIS A 152 6.27 12.66 28.68
CA HIS A 152 5.63 13.97 28.76
C HIS A 152 6.65 15.09 28.85
#